data_fe141e6743d29c26485d4902e393a537
#
_entry.id   fe141e6743d29c26485d4902e393a537
#
_cell.length_a   1.000
_cell.length_b   1.000
_cell.length_c   1.000
_cell.angle_alpha   90.00
_cell.angle_beta   90.00
_cell.angle_gamma   90.00
#
_symmetry.space_group_name_H-M   'P 1'
#
loop_
_entity.id
_entity.type
_entity.pdbx_description
1 polymer ?
#
loop_
_entity_poly.entity_id
_entity_poly.type
_entity_poly.pdbx_seq_one_letter_code
_entity_poly.pdbx_strand_id
1 'polypeptide(L)'
;MASMPLMPGAEPFRYEGGRTGALLVHGFTGTPQSLRGWAQYLADAGLSVELPRLPGHGTSVAEANLTHWEDWYAEIERHLALLRERCDEVFVMGLSMGGTLAIRLAEEHGDEIAGLVLVNPSLLTKRPDRFLLPVLRLVKGTWAGIASDIKKPGVTELAYDQVPVKAAYQLSQLWVHTRADLAKVTQPLLVLRSTEDHVVEPDSARLLLEKVSSTDVREILLEDSYHVATLDNDAPVIFENSLEFVRRLTRTSP
;
A
#
# COMPACT_ATOMS: atom_id res chain seq x y z
N MET A 1 -22.84 12.01 -12.58
CA MET A 1 -21.78 13.04 -12.60
C MET A 1 -20.76 12.61 -13.62
N ALA A 2 -20.26 13.51 -14.49
CA ALA A 2 -19.15 13.17 -15.37
C ALA A 2 -17.92 12.87 -14.50
N SER A 3 -17.23 11.73 -14.74
CA SER A 3 -15.99 11.43 -14.04
C SER A 3 -14.96 12.52 -14.35
N MET A 4 -14.25 12.97 -13.32
CA MET A 4 -13.13 13.90 -13.52
C MET A 4 -12.04 13.25 -14.37
N PRO A 5 -11.32 14.01 -15.20
CA PRO A 5 -10.23 13.46 -15.99
C PRO A 5 -9.15 12.88 -15.06
N LEU A 6 -8.55 11.78 -15.50
CA LEU A 6 -7.43 11.16 -14.83
C LEU A 6 -6.20 12.08 -14.87
N MET A 7 -5.49 12.20 -13.78
CA MET A 7 -4.18 12.88 -13.75
C MET A 7 -3.20 12.10 -14.64
N PRO A 8 -2.49 12.75 -15.59
CA PRO A 8 -1.50 12.07 -16.43
C PRO A 8 -0.45 11.34 -15.58
N GLY A 9 -0.24 10.06 -15.83
CA GLY A 9 0.67 9.20 -15.07
C GLY A 9 0.02 8.41 -13.94
N ALA A 10 -1.27 8.67 -13.63
CA ALA A 10 -2.02 7.94 -12.60
C ALA A 10 -2.72 6.67 -13.10
N GLU A 11 -2.45 6.27 -14.34
CA GLU A 11 -3.04 5.07 -14.94
C GLU A 11 -2.65 3.81 -14.16
N PRO A 12 -3.56 2.82 -14.02
CA PRO A 12 -3.22 1.52 -13.47
C PRO A 12 -2.15 0.82 -14.32
N PHE A 13 -1.47 -0.17 -13.75
CA PHE A 13 -0.53 -1.01 -14.48
C PHE A 13 -0.97 -2.47 -14.37
N ARG A 14 -0.91 -3.17 -15.49
CA ARG A 14 -1.18 -4.61 -15.57
C ARG A 14 -0.17 -5.27 -16.49
N TYR A 15 0.30 -6.45 -16.08
CA TYR A 15 1.15 -7.29 -16.91
C TYR A 15 0.73 -8.76 -16.74
N GLU A 16 0.59 -9.47 -17.84
CA GLU A 16 0.31 -10.91 -17.86
C GLU A 16 1.63 -11.66 -18.04
N GLY A 17 2.13 -12.23 -16.97
CA GLY A 17 3.35 -13.02 -16.91
C GLY A 17 3.10 -14.48 -16.61
N GLY A 18 3.94 -15.06 -15.75
CA GLY A 18 3.83 -16.45 -15.29
C GLY A 18 2.70 -16.67 -14.28
N ARG A 19 2.73 -17.85 -13.64
CA ARG A 19 1.71 -18.30 -12.69
C ARG A 19 1.91 -17.81 -11.26
N THR A 20 2.92 -16.99 -11.01
CA THR A 20 3.10 -16.26 -9.74
C THR A 20 2.59 -14.83 -9.91
N GLY A 21 1.62 -14.43 -9.09
CA GLY A 21 0.97 -13.13 -9.15
C GLY A 21 1.51 -12.15 -8.09
N ALA A 22 1.57 -10.86 -8.44
CA ALA A 22 1.84 -9.76 -7.53
C ALA A 22 0.76 -8.69 -7.65
N LEU A 23 0.04 -8.44 -6.55
CA LEU A 23 -0.90 -7.34 -6.41
C LEU A 23 -0.21 -6.20 -5.64
N LEU A 24 -0.01 -5.06 -6.29
CA LEU A 24 0.60 -3.88 -5.66
C LEU A 24 -0.47 -2.84 -5.33
N VAL A 25 -0.38 -2.22 -4.15
CA VAL A 25 -1.36 -1.26 -3.64
C VAL A 25 -0.66 0.02 -3.21
N HIS A 26 -1.03 1.16 -3.85
CA HIS A 26 -0.41 2.46 -3.56
C HIS A 26 -0.94 3.13 -2.29
N GLY A 27 -0.27 4.19 -1.85
CA GLY A 27 -0.58 4.93 -0.63
C GLY A 27 -1.75 5.92 -0.77
N PHE A 28 -2.14 6.48 0.39
CA PHE A 28 -3.18 7.51 0.50
C PHE A 28 -2.74 8.79 -0.22
N THR A 29 -3.66 9.43 -0.93
CA THR A 29 -3.46 10.59 -1.83
C THR A 29 -2.56 10.32 -3.04
N GLY A 30 -1.74 9.28 -3.02
CA GLY A 30 -0.86 8.87 -4.11
C GLY A 30 -1.60 8.20 -5.27
N THR A 31 -0.83 7.68 -6.21
CA THR A 31 -1.33 7.02 -7.42
C THR A 31 -0.48 5.80 -7.75
N PRO A 32 -0.85 4.97 -8.74
CA PRO A 32 0.00 3.89 -9.22
C PRO A 32 1.42 4.31 -9.64
N GLN A 33 1.63 5.60 -9.95
CA GLN A 33 2.96 6.13 -10.30
C GLN A 33 4.01 5.82 -9.23
N SER A 34 3.66 5.89 -7.95
CA SER A 34 4.61 5.65 -6.85
C SER A 34 5.12 4.20 -6.78
N LEU A 35 4.40 3.25 -7.35
CA LEU A 35 4.77 1.83 -7.37
C LEU A 35 5.11 1.31 -8.78
N ARG A 36 5.04 2.15 -9.81
CA ARG A 36 5.21 1.71 -11.20
C ARG A 36 6.57 1.07 -11.47
N GLY A 37 7.65 1.63 -10.91
CA GLY A 37 8.99 1.05 -11.02
C GLY A 37 9.08 -0.34 -10.39
N TRP A 38 8.48 -0.52 -9.23
CA TRP A 38 8.39 -1.81 -8.53
C TRP A 38 7.57 -2.83 -9.34
N ALA A 39 6.38 -2.42 -9.81
CA ALA A 39 5.52 -3.25 -10.65
C ALA A 39 6.23 -3.70 -11.94
N GLN A 40 6.93 -2.79 -12.62
CA GLN A 40 7.70 -3.11 -13.84
C GLN A 40 8.84 -4.09 -13.54
N TYR A 41 9.59 -3.89 -12.45
CA TYR A 41 10.66 -4.80 -12.04
C TYR A 41 10.18 -6.23 -11.83
N LEU A 42 9.02 -6.40 -11.18
CA LEU A 42 8.42 -7.72 -10.98
C LEU A 42 7.88 -8.33 -12.29
N ALA A 43 7.31 -7.50 -13.17
CA ALA A 43 6.86 -7.91 -14.50
C ALA A 43 8.04 -8.37 -15.37
N ASP A 44 9.16 -7.64 -15.37
CA ASP A 44 10.39 -8.00 -16.10
C ASP A 44 11.00 -9.31 -15.55
N ALA A 45 10.77 -9.62 -14.28
CA ALA A 45 11.15 -10.89 -13.67
C ALA A 45 10.19 -12.04 -13.99
N GLY A 46 9.12 -11.79 -14.76
CA GLY A 46 8.16 -12.79 -15.25
C GLY A 46 6.93 -13.01 -14.37
N LEU A 47 6.67 -12.20 -13.35
CA LEU A 47 5.46 -12.29 -12.55
C LEU A 47 4.25 -11.70 -13.31
N SER A 48 3.06 -12.24 -13.05
CA SER A 48 1.81 -11.55 -13.39
C SER A 48 1.56 -10.43 -12.39
N VAL A 49 1.33 -9.20 -12.86
CA VAL A 49 1.25 -8.03 -11.99
C VAL A 49 -0.06 -7.27 -12.17
N GLU A 50 -0.70 -6.92 -11.07
CA GLU A 50 -1.81 -5.98 -10.99
C GLU A 50 -1.43 -4.83 -10.06
N LEU A 51 -1.55 -3.60 -10.55
CA LEU A 51 -1.40 -2.37 -9.77
C LEU A 51 -2.60 -1.47 -10.09
N PRO A 52 -3.73 -1.67 -9.38
CA PRO A 52 -4.93 -0.86 -9.58
C PRO A 52 -4.72 0.59 -9.14
N ARG A 53 -5.52 1.46 -9.71
CA ARG A 53 -5.75 2.81 -9.19
C ARG A 53 -6.95 2.76 -8.26
N LEU A 54 -6.76 3.08 -7.00
CA LEU A 54 -7.83 3.07 -6.00
C LEU A 54 -8.90 4.14 -6.33
N PRO A 55 -10.19 3.85 -6.08
CA PRO A 55 -11.26 4.82 -6.26
C PRO A 55 -10.97 6.15 -5.57
N GLY A 56 -11.28 7.26 -6.25
CA GLY A 56 -11.04 8.61 -5.74
C GLY A 56 -9.59 9.08 -5.76
N HIS A 57 -8.62 8.25 -6.20
CA HIS A 57 -7.21 8.62 -6.31
C HIS A 57 -6.84 8.93 -7.77
N GLY A 58 -5.87 9.83 -7.97
CA GLY A 58 -5.39 10.20 -9.30
C GLY A 58 -6.41 10.97 -10.16
N THR A 59 -7.37 11.62 -9.55
CA THR A 59 -8.41 12.43 -10.20
C THR A 59 -8.51 13.80 -9.51
N SER A 60 -9.26 13.89 -8.40
CA SER A 60 -9.39 15.11 -7.62
C SER A 60 -9.61 14.84 -6.13
N VAL A 61 -9.20 15.80 -5.28
CA VAL A 61 -9.49 15.78 -3.84
C VAL A 61 -11.00 15.70 -3.56
N ALA A 62 -11.82 16.28 -4.43
CA ALA A 62 -13.28 16.23 -4.30
C ALA A 62 -13.81 14.81 -4.48
N GLU A 63 -13.33 14.07 -5.49
CA GLU A 63 -13.69 12.66 -5.69
C GLU A 63 -13.17 11.76 -4.56
N ALA A 64 -11.93 11.98 -4.08
CA ALA A 64 -11.40 11.27 -2.93
C ALA A 64 -12.31 11.39 -1.70
N ASN A 65 -12.87 12.58 -1.45
CA ASN A 65 -13.80 12.82 -0.35
C ASN A 65 -15.18 12.14 -0.51
N LEU A 66 -15.48 11.54 -1.65
CA LEU A 66 -16.71 10.78 -1.89
C LEU A 66 -16.50 9.27 -1.67
N THR A 67 -15.26 8.81 -1.54
CA THR A 67 -14.94 7.39 -1.36
C THR A 67 -14.88 6.99 0.11
N HIS A 68 -15.14 5.70 0.34
CA HIS A 68 -15.01 5.04 1.62
C HIS A 68 -13.85 4.03 1.56
N TRP A 69 -13.35 3.58 2.68
CA TRP A 69 -12.26 2.61 2.71
C TRP A 69 -12.71 1.25 2.12
N GLU A 70 -13.98 0.93 2.22
CA GLU A 70 -14.58 -0.26 1.61
C GLU A 70 -14.51 -0.23 0.08
N ASP A 71 -14.59 0.96 -0.54
CA ASP A 71 -14.45 1.10 -1.99
C ASP A 71 -13.01 0.77 -2.43
N TRP A 72 -12.01 1.20 -1.64
CA TRP A 72 -10.61 0.89 -1.89
C TRP A 72 -10.32 -0.60 -1.70
N TYR A 73 -10.90 -1.18 -0.64
CA TYR A 73 -10.79 -2.59 -0.35
C TYR A 73 -11.42 -3.45 -1.46
N ALA A 74 -12.64 -3.15 -1.88
CA ALA A 74 -13.34 -3.87 -2.94
C ALA A 74 -12.56 -3.84 -4.27
N GLU A 75 -11.86 -2.74 -4.58
CA GLU A 75 -11.04 -2.65 -5.78
C GLU A 75 -9.84 -3.61 -5.71
N ILE A 76 -9.13 -3.69 -4.59
CA ILE A 76 -7.99 -4.61 -4.46
C ILE A 76 -8.45 -6.07 -4.36
N GLU A 77 -9.58 -6.34 -3.73
CA GLU A 77 -10.18 -7.67 -3.67
C GLU A 77 -10.55 -8.18 -5.07
N ARG A 78 -11.14 -7.32 -5.89
CA ARG A 78 -11.41 -7.63 -7.31
C ARG A 78 -10.13 -7.98 -8.09
N HIS A 79 -9.02 -7.26 -7.85
CA HIS A 79 -7.74 -7.54 -8.50
C HIS A 79 -7.05 -8.80 -7.96
N LEU A 80 -7.23 -9.12 -6.68
CA LEU A 80 -6.83 -10.42 -6.13
C LEU A 80 -7.54 -11.57 -6.86
N ALA A 81 -8.86 -11.48 -7.03
CA ALA A 81 -9.64 -12.48 -7.74
C ALA A 81 -9.15 -12.66 -9.19
N LEU A 82 -8.87 -11.56 -9.92
CA LEU A 82 -8.32 -11.62 -11.28
C LEU A 82 -6.96 -12.32 -11.36
N LEU A 83 -6.08 -12.11 -10.38
CA LEU A 83 -4.81 -12.84 -10.32
C LEU A 83 -5.02 -14.31 -10.01
N ARG A 84 -5.91 -14.65 -9.10
CA ARG A 84 -6.20 -16.04 -8.72
C ARG A 84 -6.81 -16.89 -9.84
N GLU A 85 -7.50 -16.29 -10.80
CA GLU A 85 -7.99 -17.01 -11.98
C GLU A 85 -6.85 -17.59 -12.84
N ARG A 86 -5.63 -17.03 -12.76
CA ARG A 86 -4.51 -17.36 -13.65
C ARG A 86 -3.19 -17.68 -12.94
N CYS A 87 -3.07 -17.40 -11.64
CA CYS A 87 -1.88 -17.65 -10.85
C CYS A 87 -2.11 -18.72 -9.79
N ASP A 88 -1.08 -19.52 -9.55
CA ASP A 88 -1.10 -20.55 -8.50
C ASP A 88 -0.88 -19.92 -7.12
N GLU A 89 -0.05 -18.86 -7.08
CA GLU A 89 0.34 -18.15 -5.87
C GLU A 89 0.23 -16.65 -6.10
N VAL A 90 -0.35 -15.94 -5.15
CA VAL A 90 -0.49 -14.46 -5.23
C VAL A 90 0.15 -13.84 -3.99
N PHE A 91 1.06 -12.90 -4.23
CA PHE A 91 1.68 -12.05 -3.22
C PHE A 91 1.03 -10.68 -3.24
N VAL A 92 0.76 -10.11 -2.07
CA VAL A 92 0.19 -8.76 -1.97
C VAL A 92 1.24 -7.82 -1.38
N MET A 93 1.45 -6.69 -2.05
CA MET A 93 2.49 -5.74 -1.74
C MET A 93 1.91 -4.34 -1.61
N GLY A 94 2.33 -3.57 -0.63
CA GLY A 94 1.73 -2.26 -0.42
C GLY A 94 2.62 -1.23 0.23
N LEU A 95 2.42 0.04 -0.16
CA LEU A 95 3.07 1.20 0.43
C LEU A 95 2.07 1.93 1.34
N SER A 96 2.45 2.25 2.58
CA SER A 96 1.68 3.10 3.49
C SER A 96 0.24 2.58 3.72
N MET A 97 -0.80 3.34 3.35
CA MET A 97 -2.19 2.88 3.34
C MET A 97 -2.37 1.61 2.50
N GLY A 98 -1.65 1.50 1.37
CA GLY A 98 -1.66 0.28 0.56
C GLY A 98 -1.17 -0.95 1.34
N GLY A 99 -0.22 -0.76 2.25
CA GLY A 99 0.20 -1.77 3.21
C GLY A 99 -0.91 -2.15 4.20
N THR A 100 -1.69 -1.17 4.68
CA THR A 100 -2.87 -1.43 5.55
C THR A 100 -3.93 -2.25 4.80
N LEU A 101 -4.21 -1.88 3.55
CA LEU A 101 -5.17 -2.60 2.71
C LEU A 101 -4.68 -4.03 2.40
N ALA A 102 -3.37 -4.21 2.15
CA ALA A 102 -2.77 -5.54 1.96
C ALA A 102 -2.91 -6.43 3.21
N ILE A 103 -2.68 -5.86 4.40
CA ILE A 103 -2.90 -6.54 5.68
C ILE A 103 -4.38 -6.93 5.82
N ARG A 104 -5.30 -5.98 5.58
CA ARG A 104 -6.74 -6.24 5.68
C ARG A 104 -7.18 -7.35 4.71
N LEU A 105 -6.63 -7.37 3.50
CA LEU A 105 -6.90 -8.42 2.53
C LEU A 105 -6.43 -9.79 3.04
N ALA A 106 -5.25 -9.86 3.68
CA ALA A 106 -4.73 -11.09 4.27
C ALA A 106 -5.54 -11.58 5.48
N GLU A 107 -6.10 -10.66 6.27
CA GLU A 107 -7.00 -10.98 7.40
C GLU A 107 -8.29 -11.65 6.94
N GLU A 108 -8.81 -11.28 5.76
CA GLU A 108 -10.08 -11.79 5.24
C GLU A 108 -9.89 -13.02 4.32
N HIS A 109 -8.80 -13.08 3.54
CA HIS A 109 -8.57 -14.10 2.52
C HIS A 109 -7.60 -15.21 2.94
N GLY A 110 -6.90 -15.06 4.06
CA GLY A 110 -6.08 -16.13 4.64
C GLY A 110 -5.15 -16.80 3.62
N ASP A 111 -5.31 -18.11 3.44
CA ASP A 111 -4.46 -18.96 2.59
C ASP A 111 -4.53 -18.64 1.09
N GLU A 112 -5.39 -17.72 0.67
CA GLU A 112 -5.44 -17.26 -0.71
C GLU A 112 -4.26 -16.34 -1.07
N ILE A 113 -3.50 -15.89 -0.06
CA ILE A 113 -2.36 -15.00 -0.19
C ILE A 113 -1.11 -15.72 0.28
N ALA A 114 -0.15 -15.90 -0.63
CA ALA A 114 1.09 -16.63 -0.38
C ALA A 114 2.11 -15.87 0.48
N GLY A 115 2.00 -14.55 0.55
CA GLY A 115 2.86 -13.70 1.38
C GLY A 115 2.61 -12.21 1.18
N LEU A 116 3.11 -11.42 2.14
CA LEU A 116 2.96 -9.96 2.16
C LEU A 116 4.31 -9.27 2.08
N VAL A 117 4.39 -8.19 1.28
CA VAL A 117 5.53 -7.26 1.27
C VAL A 117 5.02 -5.85 1.58
N LEU A 118 5.42 -5.29 2.70
CA LEU A 118 4.90 -4.03 3.21
C LEU A 118 6.02 -2.99 3.33
N VAL A 119 5.83 -1.87 2.65
CA VAL A 119 6.75 -0.73 2.70
C VAL A 119 6.11 0.38 3.52
N ASN A 120 6.76 0.79 4.61
CA ASN A 120 6.28 1.83 5.52
C ASN A 120 4.77 1.71 5.84
N PRO A 121 4.26 0.53 6.29
CA PRO A 121 2.83 0.29 6.47
C PRO A 121 2.24 1.22 7.54
N SER A 122 1.09 1.82 7.24
CA SER A 122 0.42 2.78 8.09
C SER A 122 -0.72 2.14 8.87
N LEU A 123 -0.60 1.94 10.18
CA LEU A 123 -1.64 1.35 11.03
C LEU A 123 -2.21 2.30 12.08
N LEU A 124 -1.53 3.40 12.33
CA LEU A 124 -1.94 4.39 13.31
C LEU A 124 -1.27 5.74 13.03
N THR A 125 -1.71 6.77 13.72
CA THR A 125 -0.96 8.01 13.88
C THR A 125 -1.06 8.50 15.33
N LYS A 126 0.02 9.09 15.84
CA LYS A 126 0.08 9.77 17.16
C LYS A 126 -0.26 11.25 17.08
N ARG A 127 -0.49 11.78 15.89
CA ARG A 127 -0.80 13.20 15.70
C ARG A 127 -2.06 13.57 16.49
N PRO A 128 -2.03 14.65 17.28
CA PRO A 128 -3.16 15.01 18.13
C PRO A 128 -4.39 15.47 17.34
N ASP A 129 -4.19 15.98 16.12
CA ASP A 129 -5.27 16.41 15.22
C ASP A 129 -6.19 15.25 14.77
N ARG A 130 -5.75 13.98 14.89
CA ARG A 130 -6.59 12.79 14.61
C ARG A 130 -7.92 12.79 15.36
N PHE A 131 -7.93 13.31 16.58
CA PHE A 131 -9.15 13.36 17.40
C PHE A 131 -10.18 14.38 16.89
N LEU A 132 -9.75 15.32 16.05
CA LEU A 132 -10.62 16.31 15.42
C LEU A 132 -11.22 15.82 14.09
N LEU A 133 -10.67 14.78 13.48
CA LEU A 133 -11.15 14.25 12.17
C LEU A 133 -12.68 13.98 12.14
N PRO A 134 -13.31 13.36 13.18
CA PRO A 134 -14.76 13.11 13.17
C PRO A 134 -15.60 14.38 13.05
N VAL A 135 -15.09 15.52 13.57
CA VAL A 135 -15.75 16.82 13.49
C VAL A 135 -15.34 17.57 12.21
N LEU A 136 -14.05 17.58 11.91
CA LEU A 136 -13.51 18.30 10.76
C LEU A 136 -14.10 17.82 9.43
N ARG A 137 -14.36 16.51 9.28
CA ARG A 137 -14.98 15.94 8.08
C ARG A 137 -16.36 16.54 7.75
N LEU A 138 -17.04 17.16 8.72
CA LEU A 138 -18.35 17.76 8.53
C LEU A 138 -18.27 19.21 8.02
N VAL A 139 -17.15 19.89 8.29
CA VAL A 139 -17.00 21.33 8.06
C VAL A 139 -15.85 21.70 7.11
N LYS A 140 -14.89 20.78 6.88
CA LYS A 140 -13.74 20.99 5.99
C LYS A 140 -13.67 19.93 4.91
N GLY A 141 -13.40 20.35 3.66
CA GLY A 141 -13.14 19.46 2.54
C GLY A 141 -11.67 19.03 2.45
N THR A 142 -10.75 19.93 2.83
CA THR A 142 -9.30 19.72 2.67
C THR A 142 -8.49 20.23 3.86
N TRP A 143 -7.30 19.66 4.02
CA TRP A 143 -6.28 20.09 4.98
C TRP A 143 -4.91 20.15 4.29
N ALA A 144 -3.98 20.95 4.82
CA ALA A 144 -2.60 20.95 4.33
C ALA A 144 -1.96 19.56 4.58
N GLY A 145 -1.38 18.96 3.55
CA GLY A 145 -0.69 17.67 3.61
C GLY A 145 0.83 17.81 3.53
N ILE A 146 1.52 16.72 3.86
CA ILE A 146 2.92 16.53 3.48
C ILE A 146 2.87 15.92 2.08
N ALA A 147 3.31 16.68 1.07
CA ALA A 147 3.43 16.18 -0.28
C ALA A 147 4.84 15.61 -0.48
N SER A 148 4.93 14.41 -1.10
CA SER A 148 6.18 13.89 -1.65
C SER A 148 7.33 13.79 -0.64
N ASP A 149 7.14 12.99 0.43
CA ASP A 149 8.21 12.72 1.41
C ASP A 149 9.25 11.75 0.80
N ILE A 150 10.16 12.31 -0.01
CA ILE A 150 11.21 11.63 -0.77
C ILE A 150 12.54 12.35 -0.53
N LYS A 151 13.59 11.60 -0.20
CA LYS A 151 14.94 12.12 0.07
C LYS A 151 15.70 12.43 -1.21
N LYS A 152 15.46 11.65 -2.25
CA LYS A 152 16.14 11.75 -3.55
C LYS A 152 15.79 13.05 -4.26
N PRO A 153 16.78 13.92 -4.57
CA PRO A 153 16.52 15.20 -5.22
C PRO A 153 15.89 15.04 -6.61
N GLY A 154 14.93 15.91 -6.93
CA GLY A 154 14.31 15.98 -8.26
C GLY A 154 13.28 14.88 -8.55
N VAL A 155 12.95 14.05 -7.58
CA VAL A 155 11.89 13.04 -7.67
C VAL A 155 10.66 13.51 -6.89
N THR A 156 9.50 13.36 -7.48
CA THR A 156 8.22 13.72 -6.86
C THR A 156 7.19 12.62 -7.03
N GLU A 157 6.38 12.40 -6.02
CA GLU A 157 5.21 11.55 -6.11
C GLU A 157 4.07 12.28 -6.81
N LEU A 158 3.35 11.58 -7.69
CA LEU A 158 2.10 12.06 -8.24
C LEU A 158 0.99 11.81 -7.22
N ALA A 159 0.75 12.80 -6.38
CA ALA A 159 -0.21 12.76 -5.29
C ALA A 159 -1.01 14.08 -5.22
N TYR A 160 -2.04 14.10 -4.38
CA TYR A 160 -2.72 15.36 -4.06
C TYR A 160 -1.85 16.21 -3.14
N ASP A 161 -1.81 17.52 -3.41
CA ASP A 161 -1.13 18.54 -2.59
C ASP A 161 -1.88 18.86 -1.27
N GLN A 162 -3.12 18.40 -1.17
CA GLN A 162 -4.00 18.58 -0.02
C GLN A 162 -4.58 17.23 0.45
N VAL A 163 -4.75 17.09 1.75
CA VAL A 163 -5.40 15.92 2.36
C VAL A 163 -6.92 16.04 2.23
N PRO A 164 -7.61 15.10 1.55
CA PRO A 164 -9.06 15.03 1.57
C PRO A 164 -9.54 14.56 2.95
N VAL A 165 -10.15 15.46 3.73
CA VAL A 165 -10.44 15.24 5.16
C VAL A 165 -11.43 14.09 5.39
N LYS A 166 -12.44 13.93 4.51
CA LYS A 166 -13.39 12.82 4.63
C LYS A 166 -12.71 11.49 4.35
N ALA A 167 -11.86 11.42 3.32
CA ALA A 167 -11.10 10.22 3.02
C ALA A 167 -10.06 9.92 4.12
N ALA A 168 -9.43 10.94 4.73
CA ALA A 168 -8.55 10.74 5.88
C ALA A 168 -9.30 10.13 7.09
N TYR A 169 -10.56 10.52 7.28
CA TYR A 169 -11.40 9.86 8.28
C TYR A 169 -11.63 8.38 7.91
N GLN A 170 -11.90 8.06 6.64
CA GLN A 170 -12.04 6.68 6.18
C GLN A 170 -10.75 5.87 6.41
N LEU A 171 -9.58 6.43 6.14
CA LEU A 171 -8.30 5.81 6.49
C LEU A 171 -8.20 5.50 7.98
N SER A 172 -8.66 6.42 8.83
CA SER A 172 -8.68 6.17 10.28
C SER A 172 -9.61 5.02 10.69
N GLN A 173 -10.72 4.82 9.98
CA GLN A 173 -11.63 3.66 10.20
C GLN A 173 -10.97 2.37 9.72
N LEU A 174 -10.32 2.37 8.56
CA LEU A 174 -9.55 1.23 8.07
C LEU A 174 -8.50 0.79 9.11
N TRP A 175 -7.76 1.72 9.71
CA TRP A 175 -6.81 1.39 10.78
C TRP A 175 -7.45 0.73 11.99
N VAL A 176 -8.66 1.13 12.36
CA VAL A 176 -9.39 0.52 13.50
C VAL A 176 -9.73 -0.92 13.19
N HIS A 177 -10.30 -1.18 12.02
CA HIS A 177 -10.70 -2.52 11.59
C HIS A 177 -9.49 -3.45 11.45
N THR A 178 -8.45 -3.02 10.73
CA THR A 178 -7.23 -3.82 10.51
C THR A 178 -6.54 -4.13 11.84
N ARG A 179 -6.34 -3.17 12.73
CA ARG A 179 -5.69 -3.42 14.03
C ARG A 179 -6.44 -4.41 14.93
N ALA A 180 -7.74 -4.53 14.79
CA ALA A 180 -8.55 -5.46 15.58
C ALA A 180 -8.27 -6.93 15.20
N ASP A 181 -7.86 -7.16 13.95
CA ASP A 181 -7.76 -8.48 13.34
C ASP A 181 -6.32 -8.92 13.01
N LEU A 182 -5.29 -8.15 13.37
CA LEU A 182 -3.87 -8.44 13.05
C LEU A 182 -3.44 -9.87 13.39
N ALA A 183 -4.00 -10.47 14.43
CA ALA A 183 -3.70 -11.86 14.81
C ALA A 183 -4.18 -12.91 13.78
N LYS A 184 -5.03 -12.53 12.82
CA LYS A 184 -5.44 -13.40 11.71
C LYS A 184 -4.38 -13.50 10.61
N VAL A 185 -3.42 -12.57 10.58
CA VAL A 185 -2.34 -12.58 9.59
C VAL A 185 -1.33 -13.66 9.96
N THR A 186 -1.27 -14.70 9.16
CA THR A 186 -0.39 -15.86 9.34
C THR A 186 0.61 -16.06 8.20
N GLN A 187 0.42 -15.32 7.09
CA GLN A 187 1.24 -15.41 5.89
C GLN A 187 2.69 -14.99 6.17
N PRO A 188 3.67 -15.54 5.43
CA PRO A 188 5.02 -15.00 5.40
C PRO A 188 4.99 -13.48 5.16
N LEU A 189 5.82 -12.74 5.90
CA LEU A 189 5.78 -11.29 5.94
C LEU A 189 7.18 -10.69 5.76
N LEU A 190 7.33 -9.81 4.77
CA LEU A 190 8.48 -8.93 4.59
C LEU A 190 8.06 -7.49 4.86
N VAL A 191 8.67 -6.84 5.85
CA VAL A 191 8.46 -5.43 6.17
C VAL A 191 9.73 -4.66 5.81
N LEU A 192 9.60 -3.64 4.97
CA LEU A 192 10.68 -2.70 4.65
C LEU A 192 10.30 -1.34 5.23
N ARG A 193 11.13 -0.81 6.11
CA ARG A 193 10.80 0.40 6.87
C ARG A 193 11.93 1.41 6.84
N SER A 194 11.60 2.64 6.42
CA SER A 194 12.53 3.77 6.48
C SER A 194 12.89 4.09 7.93
N THR A 195 14.18 4.33 8.18
CA THR A 195 14.66 4.77 9.50
C THR A 195 14.26 6.22 9.78
N GLU A 196 14.06 7.00 8.70
CA GLU A 196 13.59 8.40 8.75
C GLU A 196 12.31 8.50 7.89
N ASP A 197 11.14 8.63 8.54
CA ASP A 197 9.82 8.73 7.93
C ASP A 197 9.04 9.85 8.61
N HIS A 198 8.64 10.90 7.83
CA HIS A 198 7.95 12.08 8.36
C HIS A 198 6.43 11.97 8.30
N VAL A 199 5.91 10.84 7.79
CA VAL A 199 4.48 10.59 7.58
C VAL A 199 3.95 9.51 8.51
N VAL A 200 4.64 8.36 8.60
CA VAL A 200 4.24 7.22 9.41
C VAL A 200 5.23 6.98 10.55
N GLU A 201 4.71 7.00 11.78
CA GLU A 201 5.52 6.75 12.96
C GLU A 201 5.97 5.27 13.03
N PRO A 202 7.19 4.98 13.56
CA PRO A 202 7.73 3.61 13.71
C PRO A 202 6.82 2.66 14.49
N ASP A 203 5.92 3.22 15.29
CA ASP A 203 4.93 2.47 16.08
C ASP A 203 3.97 1.64 15.22
N SER A 204 3.73 2.04 13.96
CA SER A 204 2.90 1.26 13.02
C SER A 204 3.53 -0.10 12.72
N ALA A 205 4.81 -0.13 12.32
CA ALA A 205 5.53 -1.37 12.05
C ALA A 205 5.72 -2.20 13.33
N ARG A 206 6.06 -1.55 14.46
CA ARG A 206 6.19 -2.24 15.74
C ARG A 206 4.89 -2.96 16.13
N LEU A 207 3.75 -2.26 16.06
CA LEU A 207 2.45 -2.84 16.37
C LEU A 207 2.13 -4.04 15.46
N LEU A 208 2.42 -3.92 14.16
CA LEU A 208 2.26 -5.03 13.21
C LEU A 208 3.05 -6.25 13.66
N LEU A 209 4.36 -6.09 13.83
CA LEU A 209 5.29 -7.17 14.18
C LEU A 209 4.97 -7.83 15.52
N GLU A 210 4.42 -7.07 16.49
CA GLU A 210 3.99 -7.58 17.79
C GLU A 210 2.67 -8.37 17.74
N LYS A 211 1.80 -8.13 16.76
CA LYS A 211 0.42 -8.62 16.77
C LYS A 211 0.08 -9.67 15.73
N VAL A 212 0.84 -9.77 14.65
CA VAL A 212 0.62 -10.82 13.63
C VAL A 212 0.95 -12.20 14.18
N SER A 213 0.32 -13.23 13.62
CA SER A 213 0.61 -14.63 13.93
C SER A 213 1.57 -15.28 12.91
N SER A 214 2.14 -14.50 12.01
CA SER A 214 3.12 -14.96 11.03
C SER A 214 4.36 -15.52 11.73
N THR A 215 4.82 -16.70 11.32
CA THR A 215 6.02 -17.33 11.83
C THR A 215 7.27 -17.08 10.98
N ASP A 216 7.08 -16.68 9.73
CA ASP A 216 8.15 -16.29 8.81
C ASP A 216 8.06 -14.76 8.59
N VAL A 217 8.81 -14.02 9.39
CA VAL A 217 8.81 -12.55 9.39
C VAL A 217 10.22 -12.03 9.19
N ARG A 218 10.38 -11.13 8.22
CA ARG A 218 11.64 -10.40 7.98
C ARG A 218 11.38 -8.90 8.03
N GLU A 219 12.22 -8.17 8.74
CA GLU A 219 12.27 -6.69 8.69
C GLU A 219 13.58 -6.23 8.06
N ILE A 220 13.49 -5.25 7.14
CA ILE A 220 14.63 -4.59 6.51
C ILE A 220 14.50 -3.09 6.76
N LEU A 221 15.56 -2.48 7.26
CA LEU A 221 15.63 -1.03 7.46
C LEU A 221 16.16 -0.37 6.19
N LEU A 222 15.46 0.68 5.75
CA LEU A 222 15.83 1.54 4.64
C LEU A 222 16.49 2.80 5.23
N GLU A 223 17.79 2.93 5.03
CA GLU A 223 18.58 3.97 5.73
C GLU A 223 18.74 5.25 4.91
N ASP A 224 18.44 5.17 3.60
CA ASP A 224 18.63 6.30 2.67
C ASP A 224 17.34 6.72 1.96
N SER A 225 16.18 6.49 2.59
CA SER A 225 14.88 6.86 2.02
C SER A 225 13.95 7.40 3.08
N TYR A 226 13.03 8.30 2.65
CA TYR A 226 11.90 8.78 3.45
C TYR A 226 10.65 7.90 3.21
N HIS A 227 9.46 8.46 3.45
CA HIS A 227 8.21 7.69 3.44
C HIS A 227 7.93 6.98 2.11
N VAL A 228 8.08 7.69 0.97
CA VAL A 228 7.80 7.14 -0.36
C VAL A 228 9.03 6.40 -0.90
N ALA A 229 9.51 5.42 -0.14
CA ALA A 229 10.79 4.73 -0.40
C ALA A 229 10.83 4.00 -1.76
N THR A 230 9.68 3.69 -2.34
CA THR A 230 9.56 3.07 -3.67
C THR A 230 9.96 3.98 -4.83
N LEU A 231 10.08 5.30 -4.59
CA LEU A 231 10.60 6.30 -5.52
C LEU A 231 11.96 6.86 -5.09
N ASP A 232 12.44 6.47 -3.92
CA ASP A 232 13.60 7.03 -3.25
C ASP A 232 14.88 6.22 -3.50
N ASN A 233 15.95 6.51 -2.77
CA ASN A 233 17.27 5.92 -2.98
C ASN A 233 17.29 4.40 -2.73
N ASP A 234 16.54 3.90 -1.73
CA ASP A 234 16.44 2.46 -1.43
C ASP A 234 15.40 1.71 -2.29
N ALA A 235 14.82 2.31 -3.32
CA ALA A 235 13.90 1.62 -4.22
C ALA A 235 14.47 0.30 -4.78
N PRO A 236 15.75 0.21 -5.20
CA PRO A 236 16.35 -1.06 -5.62
C PRO A 236 16.34 -2.13 -4.53
N VAL A 237 16.60 -1.75 -3.26
CA VAL A 237 16.57 -2.67 -2.10
C VAL A 237 15.18 -3.26 -1.94
N ILE A 238 14.14 -2.43 -2.09
CA ILE A 238 12.74 -2.88 -2.02
C ILE A 238 12.45 -3.90 -3.13
N PHE A 239 12.82 -3.57 -4.36
CA PHE A 239 12.50 -4.39 -5.54
C PHE A 239 13.19 -5.74 -5.49
N GLU A 240 14.49 -5.76 -5.20
CA GLU A 240 15.32 -6.97 -5.12
C GLU A 240 14.86 -7.90 -4.00
N ASN A 241 14.66 -7.35 -2.78
CA ASN A 241 14.23 -8.17 -1.64
C ASN A 241 12.80 -8.69 -1.81
N SER A 242 11.92 -7.94 -2.46
CA SER A 242 10.57 -8.41 -2.80
C SER A 242 10.62 -9.61 -3.75
N LEU A 243 11.42 -9.52 -4.79
CA LEU A 243 11.58 -10.62 -5.76
C LEU A 243 12.26 -11.84 -5.12
N GLU A 244 13.27 -11.63 -4.28
CA GLU A 244 13.92 -12.70 -3.52
C GLU A 244 12.92 -13.42 -2.59
N PHE A 245 12.10 -12.63 -1.86
CA PHE A 245 11.06 -13.14 -0.98
C PHE A 245 10.04 -14.00 -1.74
N VAL A 246 9.52 -13.53 -2.87
CA VAL A 246 8.63 -14.29 -3.75
C VAL A 246 9.30 -15.60 -4.20
N ARG A 247 10.51 -15.51 -4.77
CA ARG A 247 11.24 -16.68 -5.28
C ARG A 247 11.56 -17.72 -4.21
N ARG A 248 11.82 -17.29 -2.99
CA ARG A 248 12.07 -18.19 -1.85
C ARG A 248 10.85 -19.02 -1.54
N LEU A 249 9.67 -18.39 -1.49
CA LEU A 249 8.41 -19.05 -1.14
C LEU A 249 7.89 -19.95 -2.26
N THR A 250 7.96 -19.51 -3.52
CA THR A 250 7.54 -20.31 -4.68
C THR A 250 8.40 -21.56 -4.91
N ARG A 251 9.70 -21.54 -4.52
CA ARG A 251 10.58 -22.71 -4.63
C ARG A 251 10.35 -23.78 -3.55
N THR A 252 9.67 -23.42 -2.47
CA THR A 252 9.39 -24.31 -1.34
C THR A 252 8.00 -24.95 -1.42
N SER A 253 7.18 -24.53 -2.39
CA SER A 253 5.90 -25.20 -2.66
C SER A 253 6.16 -26.53 -3.36
N PRO A 254 5.63 -27.67 -2.84
CA PRO A 254 5.86 -29.02 -3.37
C PRO A 254 5.26 -29.26 -4.75
#